data_ab4422c9497368ca07fc18998e02c659
#
_entry.id   ab4422c9497368ca07fc18998e02c659
#
_cell.length_a   1.000
_cell.length_b   1.000
_cell.length_c   1.000
_cell.angle_alpha   90.00
_cell.angle_beta   90.00
_cell.angle_gamma   90.00
#
_symmetry.space_group_name_H-M   'P 1'
#
loop_
_entity.id
_entity.type
_entity.pdbx_description
1 polymer ?
#
loop_
_entity_poly.entity_id
_entity_poly.type
_entity_poly.pdbx_seq_one_letter_code
_entity_poly.pdbx_strand_id
1 'polypeptide(L)'
;MSDLTQYNAAAIEVLTGLEPVRKRPGMYTDTTRPNHLAQEVIDNSVDEALAGHANQIDVILHKDGAISVSDNGRGMPVDIHPEQGISGVEVILTQLHAGGKFSNKNYQFSGGLHGVGISVVNALSSDVEVTIKRNGKIYSMRFADGEKQTELLETGTVGKNNTGTSVYFLPNPKYFDSPKVSVSKLKHVLRAKAVLCAGLNITLKIEQSDETFEWCYQNGLKDYLLDRIGDLEFFPSSPFMGVSAAKHEAVDWGVLWTIENPSEMVAESYVNLVPTQQGGTHVNGLRAGLTEAMREFCAIRDLLPRGVKIAPEDVWENCQFVLSVKLEDPQFSGQTKERLSSRECVAFISGVVKDSFSLWLNSHPGEGEKVAELIINSAQKRLRSNKKIIRKKITAGPALPGKLADCSAQDINRTELFLVEGDSAGGSAKQARERDFQAIMPLRGKILNTWEVESSQVMASQEIHDIAVALGIEPDSDDLQSLRYGKVCILADADSDGNHIATLICALFYKHFKALVEKGHVFVAMPPLYRIDVGKRVFYALDESERQSIITRIKAEKIRGQVNVQRFKGLGEMNPLQLRETTMNPDTRRLVQLTVDDFEATTALMDLLLAKKRSADRKIWLESKGDMAEVV
;
A
#
# COMPACT_ATOMS: atom_id res chain seq x y z
N MET A 1 29.61 -42.02 14.48
CA MET A 1 28.48 -41.71 15.36
C MET A 1 28.40 -40.21 15.38
N SER A 2 27.44 -39.67 14.67
CA SER A 2 27.22 -38.22 14.49
C SER A 2 26.71 -37.64 15.79
N ASP A 3 27.40 -36.64 16.33
CA ASP A 3 26.91 -35.76 17.37
C ASP A 3 25.63 -35.12 16.87
N LEU A 4 24.51 -35.59 17.36
CA LEU A 4 23.23 -34.87 17.31
C LEU A 4 23.42 -33.64 18.18
N THR A 5 23.70 -32.51 17.58
CA THR A 5 23.65 -31.19 18.23
C THR A 5 22.33 -31.06 18.97
N GLN A 6 22.35 -31.24 20.28
CA GLN A 6 21.18 -31.00 21.12
C GLN A 6 20.78 -29.51 20.99
N TYR A 7 19.61 -29.27 20.45
CA TYR A 7 18.99 -27.95 20.48
C TYR A 7 18.70 -27.60 21.94
N ASN A 8 19.54 -26.75 22.52
CA ASN A 8 19.45 -26.27 23.88
C ASN A 8 19.50 -24.74 23.92
N ALA A 9 19.37 -24.15 25.09
CA ALA A 9 19.39 -22.70 25.27
C ALA A 9 20.67 -22.02 24.73
N ALA A 10 21.79 -22.73 24.66
CA ALA A 10 23.03 -22.23 24.09
C ALA A 10 23.02 -22.12 22.55
N ALA A 11 22.04 -22.77 21.89
CA ALA A 11 21.84 -22.66 20.44
C ALA A 11 20.95 -21.46 20.07
N ILE A 12 20.41 -20.74 21.06
CA ILE A 12 19.59 -19.52 20.84
C ILE A 12 20.55 -18.35 20.66
N GLU A 13 20.64 -17.82 19.44
CA GLU A 13 21.39 -16.62 19.12
C GLU A 13 20.54 -15.38 19.45
N VAL A 14 21.09 -14.44 20.22
CA VAL A 14 20.45 -13.16 20.53
C VAL A 14 21.17 -12.06 19.75
N LEU A 15 20.47 -11.45 18.80
CA LEU A 15 20.99 -10.36 17.99
C LEU A 15 20.83 -9.03 18.73
N THR A 16 21.85 -8.16 18.66
CA THR A 16 21.86 -6.86 19.32
C THR A 16 22.15 -5.73 18.34
N GLY A 17 21.77 -4.49 18.70
CA GLY A 17 22.03 -3.30 17.88
C GLY A 17 21.39 -3.40 16.49
N LEU A 18 22.19 -3.26 15.43
CA LEU A 18 21.78 -3.30 14.03
C LEU A 18 21.89 -4.67 13.36
N GLU A 19 22.37 -5.69 14.07
CA GLU A 19 22.50 -7.05 13.52
C GLU A 19 21.17 -7.64 13.02
N PRO A 20 20.02 -7.46 13.72
CA PRO A 20 18.73 -7.96 13.24
C PRO A 20 18.38 -7.43 11.86
N VAL A 21 18.65 -6.14 11.60
CA VAL A 21 18.39 -5.47 10.32
C VAL A 21 19.27 -6.07 9.22
N ARG A 22 20.56 -6.26 9.49
CA ARG A 22 21.51 -6.81 8.52
C ARG A 22 21.24 -8.28 8.20
N LYS A 23 20.78 -9.06 9.18
CA LYS A 23 20.43 -10.49 8.98
C LYS A 23 19.10 -10.68 8.27
N ARG A 24 18.12 -9.78 8.50
CA ARG A 24 16.77 -9.89 7.93
C ARG A 24 16.25 -8.53 7.43
N PRO A 25 16.87 -7.97 6.37
CA PRO A 25 16.53 -6.64 5.88
C PRO A 25 15.06 -6.53 5.42
N GLY A 26 14.48 -7.60 4.85
CA GLY A 26 13.09 -7.63 4.40
C GLY A 26 12.05 -7.42 5.51
N MET A 27 12.43 -7.60 6.79
CA MET A 27 11.55 -7.27 7.92
C MET A 27 11.45 -5.74 8.18
N TYR A 28 12.41 -4.97 7.69
CA TYR A 28 12.55 -3.55 8.01
C TYR A 28 12.39 -2.63 6.80
N THR A 29 12.63 -3.15 5.59
CA THR A 29 12.60 -2.36 4.36
C THR A 29 12.21 -3.21 3.15
N ASP A 30 11.77 -2.54 2.07
CA ASP A 30 11.68 -3.17 0.75
C ASP A 30 13.09 -3.42 0.20
N THR A 31 13.42 -4.69 -0.04
CA THR A 31 14.73 -5.11 -0.54
C THR A 31 14.81 -5.16 -2.07
N THR A 32 13.76 -4.86 -2.79
CA THR A 32 13.78 -4.83 -4.26
C THR A 32 14.67 -3.69 -4.77
N ARG A 33 14.55 -2.51 -4.16
CA ARG A 33 15.35 -1.30 -4.49
C ARG A 33 15.53 -0.43 -3.24
N PRO A 34 16.58 0.41 -3.18
CA PRO A 34 16.84 1.26 -2.00
C PRO A 34 15.92 2.48 -1.89
N ASN A 35 14.83 2.55 -2.66
CA ASN A 35 13.88 3.67 -2.61
C ASN A 35 13.28 3.89 -1.22
N HIS A 36 13.02 2.81 -0.48
CA HIS A 36 12.45 2.92 0.87
C HIS A 36 13.45 3.54 1.86
N LEU A 37 14.76 3.27 1.71
CA LEU A 37 15.77 3.95 2.53
C LEU A 37 15.77 5.47 2.28
N ALA A 38 15.67 5.88 1.00
CA ALA A 38 15.54 7.29 0.67
C ALA A 38 14.27 7.90 1.29
N GLN A 39 13.16 7.19 1.23
CA GLN A 39 11.90 7.63 1.81
C GLN A 39 12.01 7.84 3.32
N GLU A 40 12.66 6.96 4.08
CA GLU A 40 12.84 7.10 5.53
C GLU A 40 13.63 8.37 5.90
N VAL A 41 14.66 8.72 5.12
CA VAL A 41 15.42 9.97 5.34
C VAL A 41 14.58 11.19 4.98
N ILE A 42 13.89 11.14 3.82
CA ILE A 42 12.99 12.21 3.37
C ILE A 42 11.88 12.46 4.39
N ASP A 43 11.27 11.39 4.92
CA ASP A 43 10.19 11.47 5.90
C ASP A 43 10.63 12.16 7.20
N ASN A 44 11.89 11.99 7.62
CA ASN A 44 12.44 12.72 8.76
C ASN A 44 12.54 14.22 8.50
N SER A 45 12.97 14.63 7.31
CA SER A 45 13.02 16.04 6.90
C SER A 45 11.61 16.65 6.75
N VAL A 46 10.66 15.87 6.24
CA VAL A 46 9.26 16.29 6.12
C VAL A 46 8.58 16.42 7.48
N ASP A 47 8.93 15.58 8.46
CA ASP A 47 8.41 15.73 9.82
C ASP A 47 8.86 17.06 10.47
N GLU A 48 10.06 17.56 10.17
CA GLU A 48 10.49 18.90 10.55
C GLU A 48 9.66 20.01 9.87
N ALA A 49 9.27 19.81 8.62
CA ALA A 49 8.39 20.72 7.89
C ALA A 49 6.98 20.74 8.48
N LEU A 50 6.41 19.56 8.79
CA LEU A 50 5.12 19.45 9.46
C LEU A 50 5.08 20.10 10.84
N ALA A 51 6.19 20.02 11.56
CA ALA A 51 6.35 20.70 12.85
C ALA A 51 6.59 22.22 12.70
N GLY A 52 6.61 22.75 11.46
CA GLY A 52 6.79 24.18 11.16
C GLY A 52 8.23 24.67 11.28
N HIS A 53 9.22 23.78 11.30
CA HIS A 53 10.62 24.11 11.49
C HIS A 53 11.45 24.08 10.20
N ALA A 54 10.96 23.45 9.14
CA ALA A 54 11.60 23.41 7.82
C ALA A 54 10.64 23.90 6.73
N ASN A 55 11.17 24.51 5.67
CA ASN A 55 10.44 24.91 4.47
C ASN A 55 11.20 24.61 3.17
N GLN A 56 12.37 23.98 3.29
CA GLN A 56 13.21 23.57 2.17
C GLN A 56 13.75 22.16 2.41
N ILE A 57 13.64 21.30 1.41
CA ILE A 57 14.26 19.96 1.37
C ILE A 57 14.96 19.80 0.03
N ASP A 58 16.25 19.49 0.06
CA ASP A 58 17.06 19.26 -1.12
C ASP A 58 17.50 17.78 -1.18
N VAL A 59 17.19 17.11 -2.28
CA VAL A 59 17.57 15.70 -2.53
C VAL A 59 18.51 15.63 -3.71
N ILE A 60 19.62 14.91 -3.55
CA ILE A 60 20.60 14.70 -4.63
C ILE A 60 20.78 13.20 -4.83
N LEU A 61 20.55 12.72 -6.05
CA LEU A 61 20.95 11.39 -6.49
C LEU A 61 22.30 11.49 -7.17
N HIS A 62 23.34 11.01 -6.51
CA HIS A 62 24.72 11.07 -6.95
C HIS A 62 25.03 10.07 -8.07
N LYS A 63 26.12 10.31 -8.80
CA LYS A 63 26.56 9.45 -9.92
C LYS A 63 26.91 8.03 -9.51
N ASP A 64 27.40 7.85 -8.30
CA ASP A 64 27.77 6.57 -7.69
C ASP A 64 26.58 5.79 -7.13
N GLY A 65 25.37 6.38 -7.15
CA GLY A 65 24.15 5.80 -6.60
C GLY A 65 23.89 6.17 -5.13
N ALA A 66 24.75 6.98 -4.51
CA ALA A 66 24.50 7.57 -3.20
C ALA A 66 23.36 8.58 -3.27
N ILE A 67 22.73 8.83 -2.12
CA ILE A 67 21.64 9.79 -1.98
C ILE A 67 22.00 10.76 -0.85
N SER A 68 21.81 12.05 -1.11
CA SER A 68 21.84 13.09 -0.09
C SER A 68 20.47 13.69 0.11
N VAL A 69 20.04 13.85 1.35
CA VAL A 69 18.82 14.56 1.74
C VAL A 69 19.20 15.63 2.74
N SER A 70 18.87 16.87 2.45
CA SER A 70 19.17 18.02 3.31
C SER A 70 17.90 18.81 3.61
N ASP A 71 17.73 19.24 4.85
CA ASP A 71 16.65 20.13 5.28
C ASP A 71 17.21 21.37 6.00
N ASN A 72 16.37 22.38 6.12
CA ASN A 72 16.66 23.59 6.90
C ASN A 72 15.89 23.62 8.24
N GLY A 73 15.59 22.44 8.82
CA GLY A 73 14.92 22.28 10.10
C GLY A 73 15.81 22.61 11.31
N ARG A 74 15.43 22.13 12.49
CA ARG A 74 16.17 22.42 13.77
C ARG A 74 17.54 21.76 13.85
N GLY A 75 17.83 20.77 13.01
CA GLY A 75 18.98 19.90 13.11
C GLY A 75 18.80 18.81 14.18
N MET A 76 19.33 17.62 13.94
CA MET A 76 19.32 16.51 14.90
C MET A 76 19.94 16.90 16.25
N PRO A 77 19.51 16.30 17.39
CA PRO A 77 20.09 16.57 18.70
C PRO A 77 21.56 16.10 18.75
N VAL A 78 22.45 17.02 19.12
CA VAL A 78 23.91 16.79 19.23
C VAL A 78 24.38 16.62 20.67
N ASP A 79 23.53 16.91 21.64
CA ASP A 79 23.76 16.75 23.07
C ASP A 79 23.83 15.26 23.46
N ILE A 80 24.49 15.01 24.60
CA ILE A 80 24.65 13.68 25.16
C ILE A 80 23.32 13.20 25.74
N HIS A 81 22.88 12.00 25.31
CA HIS A 81 21.66 11.38 25.85
C HIS A 81 21.88 10.96 27.32
N PRO A 82 21.02 11.38 28.25
CA PRO A 82 21.26 11.21 29.69
C PRO A 82 21.46 9.75 30.14
N GLU A 83 20.72 8.81 29.51
CA GLU A 83 20.75 7.39 29.91
C GLU A 83 21.78 6.58 29.11
N GLN A 84 22.07 7.00 27.86
CA GLN A 84 22.94 6.23 26.94
C GLN A 84 24.41 6.70 26.99
N GLY A 85 24.67 7.92 27.46
CA GLY A 85 26.04 8.48 27.58
C GLY A 85 26.71 8.79 26.22
N ILE A 86 25.98 8.70 25.09
CA ILE A 86 26.46 9.00 23.74
C ILE A 86 25.60 10.12 23.12
N SER A 87 26.05 10.70 22.01
CA SER A 87 25.32 11.80 21.36
C SER A 87 23.94 11.35 20.87
N GLY A 88 22.95 12.27 20.88
CA GLY A 88 21.61 11.97 20.40
C GLY A 88 21.60 11.49 18.95
N VAL A 89 22.46 12.02 18.08
CA VAL A 89 22.61 11.58 16.69
C VAL A 89 23.13 10.14 16.61
N GLU A 90 24.07 9.76 17.45
CA GLU A 90 24.60 8.38 17.52
C GLU A 90 23.50 7.42 18.01
N VAL A 91 22.71 7.77 19.02
CA VAL A 91 21.57 6.97 19.48
C VAL A 91 20.60 6.71 18.35
N ILE A 92 20.22 7.75 17.60
CA ILE A 92 19.23 7.67 16.52
C ILE A 92 19.72 6.77 15.36
N LEU A 93 21.01 6.78 15.06
CA LEU A 93 21.60 6.03 13.96
C LEU A 93 21.99 4.59 14.30
N THR A 94 22.23 4.26 15.58
CA THR A 94 22.76 2.95 15.99
C THR A 94 21.79 2.13 16.81
N GLN A 95 20.71 2.71 17.32
CA GLN A 95 19.74 1.97 18.15
C GLN A 95 18.39 1.89 17.45
N LEU A 96 17.82 0.68 17.44
CA LEU A 96 16.44 0.46 17.00
C LEU A 96 15.48 0.98 18.07
N HIS A 97 14.32 1.45 17.64
CA HIS A 97 13.29 2.00 18.51
C HIS A 97 13.75 3.20 19.36
N ALA A 98 14.67 4.00 18.81
CA ALA A 98 15.14 5.23 19.37
C ALA A 98 14.64 6.44 18.57
N GLY A 99 14.03 7.42 19.21
CA GLY A 99 13.57 8.65 18.54
C GLY A 99 12.67 9.52 19.38
N GLY A 100 12.63 10.80 19.06
CA GLY A 100 11.80 11.80 19.75
C GLY A 100 10.31 11.76 19.39
N LYS A 101 9.88 10.81 18.54
CA LYS A 101 8.51 10.70 18.01
C LYS A 101 7.61 9.78 18.85
N PHE A 102 8.15 9.07 19.83
CA PHE A 102 7.37 8.23 20.75
C PHE A 102 6.57 9.03 21.80
N SER A 103 6.86 10.30 21.97
CA SER A 103 6.10 11.19 22.83
C SER A 103 5.49 12.30 21.98
N ASN A 104 4.18 12.53 22.07
CA ASN A 104 3.44 13.57 21.35
C ASN A 104 3.84 15.00 21.73
N LYS A 105 4.95 15.17 22.47
CA LYS A 105 5.43 16.48 22.93
C LYS A 105 6.07 17.31 21.83
N ASN A 106 6.73 16.65 20.85
CA ASN A 106 7.51 17.33 19.80
C ASN A 106 6.87 17.22 18.40
N TYR A 107 6.05 16.19 18.17
CA TYR A 107 5.38 15.93 16.90
C TYR A 107 3.98 15.40 17.18
N GLN A 108 2.95 16.15 16.78
CA GLN A 108 1.56 15.73 16.95
C GLN A 108 1.16 14.64 15.95
N PHE A 109 1.67 14.76 14.73
CA PHE A 109 1.51 13.78 13.66
C PHE A 109 2.87 13.56 13.00
N SER A 110 3.26 12.33 12.75
CA SER A 110 4.52 12.02 12.07
C SER A 110 4.35 10.83 11.12
N GLY A 111 5.13 10.80 10.04
CA GLY A 111 5.23 9.67 9.11
C GLY A 111 6.04 8.51 9.70
N GLY A 112 7.04 8.81 10.53
CA GLY A 112 7.90 7.82 11.18
C GLY A 112 7.36 7.38 12.54
N LEU A 113 6.65 6.24 12.58
CA LEU A 113 5.97 5.74 13.78
C LEU A 113 6.81 4.79 14.63
N HIS A 114 7.86 4.17 14.08
CA HIS A 114 8.53 3.04 14.71
C HIS A 114 9.92 3.36 15.29
N GLY A 115 10.49 4.54 14.99
CA GLY A 115 11.82 4.94 15.48
C GLY A 115 12.96 4.05 14.99
N VAL A 116 12.81 3.46 13.79
CA VAL A 116 13.80 2.54 13.21
C VAL A 116 14.34 3.01 11.85
N GLY A 117 13.66 3.93 11.15
CA GLY A 117 13.95 4.26 9.76
C GLY A 117 15.40 4.63 9.50
N ILE A 118 15.95 5.62 10.20
CA ILE A 118 17.31 6.09 9.97
C ILE A 118 18.38 5.09 10.44
N SER A 119 18.11 4.30 11.47
CA SER A 119 19.00 3.21 11.89
C SER A 119 19.02 2.06 10.89
N VAL A 120 17.90 1.80 10.21
CA VAL A 120 17.81 0.85 9.07
C VAL A 120 18.63 1.39 7.88
N VAL A 121 18.54 2.69 7.57
CA VAL A 121 19.38 3.31 6.53
C VAL A 121 20.86 3.10 6.84
N ASN A 122 21.28 3.35 8.08
CA ASN A 122 22.66 3.14 8.50
C ASN A 122 23.08 1.67 8.40
N ALA A 123 22.25 0.74 8.86
CA ALA A 123 22.54 -0.69 8.85
C ALA A 123 22.72 -1.28 7.45
N LEU A 124 22.01 -0.73 6.44
CA LEU A 124 21.95 -1.26 5.07
C LEU A 124 22.75 -0.41 4.05
N SER A 125 23.55 0.54 4.53
CA SER A 125 24.40 1.40 3.71
C SER A 125 25.87 1.09 3.95
N SER A 126 26.68 1.13 2.89
CA SER A 126 28.13 0.96 2.98
C SER A 126 28.84 2.21 3.51
N ASP A 127 28.27 3.40 3.31
CA ASP A 127 28.76 4.67 3.84
C ASP A 127 27.59 5.58 4.20
N VAL A 128 27.65 6.20 5.38
CA VAL A 128 26.67 7.20 5.86
C VAL A 128 27.42 8.34 6.49
N GLU A 129 27.10 9.56 6.06
CA GLU A 129 27.60 10.78 6.67
C GLU A 129 26.43 11.70 7.06
N VAL A 130 26.42 12.12 8.32
CA VAL A 130 25.43 13.05 8.83
C VAL A 130 26.10 14.36 9.16
N THR A 131 25.65 15.45 8.54
CA THR A 131 26.08 16.82 8.83
C THR A 131 24.94 17.58 9.46
N ILE A 132 25.18 18.19 10.60
CA ILE A 132 24.17 18.89 11.41
C ILE A 132 24.60 20.32 11.63
N LYS A 133 23.73 21.28 11.29
CA LYS A 133 23.86 22.70 11.62
C LYS A 133 22.93 23.00 12.78
N ARG A 134 23.52 23.26 13.96
CA ARG A 134 22.75 23.53 15.18
C ARG A 134 23.52 24.42 16.13
N ASN A 135 22.83 25.37 16.81
CA ASN A 135 23.42 26.26 17.79
C ASN A 135 24.61 27.09 17.27
N GLY A 136 24.62 27.45 15.97
CA GLY A 136 25.68 28.20 15.34
C GLY A 136 26.95 27.41 14.98
N LYS A 137 26.89 26.10 15.08
CA LYS A 137 27.98 25.15 14.78
C LYS A 137 27.57 24.13 13.71
N ILE A 138 28.59 23.58 13.05
CA ILE A 138 28.44 22.45 12.12
C ILE A 138 29.07 21.23 12.78
N TYR A 139 28.34 20.14 12.84
CA TYR A 139 28.80 18.86 13.35
C TYR A 139 28.77 17.83 12.21
N SER A 140 29.70 16.88 12.21
CA SER A 140 29.71 15.74 11.29
C SER A 140 30.00 14.44 12.02
N MET A 141 29.37 13.36 11.57
CA MET A 141 29.60 12.01 12.07
C MET A 141 29.46 11.02 10.90
N ARG A 142 30.35 10.01 10.84
CA ARG A 142 30.37 9.02 9.76
C ARG A 142 30.22 7.59 10.29
N PHE A 143 29.58 6.77 9.47
CA PHE A 143 29.34 5.35 9.69
C PHE A 143 29.68 4.57 8.41
N ALA A 144 30.12 3.33 8.57
CA ALA A 144 30.31 2.39 7.47
C ALA A 144 29.71 1.03 7.86
N ASP A 145 28.90 0.45 6.99
CA ASP A 145 28.19 -0.82 7.23
C ASP A 145 27.49 -0.87 8.60
N GLY A 146 26.92 0.27 9.03
CA GLY A 146 26.22 0.42 10.32
C GLY A 146 27.11 0.63 11.53
N GLU A 147 28.42 0.66 11.36
CA GLU A 147 29.38 0.84 12.45
C GLU A 147 29.95 2.28 12.47
N LYS A 148 30.02 2.85 13.67
CA LYS A 148 30.60 4.20 13.87
C LYS A 148 32.06 4.27 13.43
N GLN A 149 32.38 5.22 12.53
CA GLN A 149 33.75 5.46 12.05
C GLN A 149 34.39 6.68 12.74
N THR A 150 33.60 7.68 13.07
CA THR A 150 34.10 8.89 13.75
C THR A 150 33.20 9.24 14.94
N GLU A 151 33.79 9.92 15.94
CA GLU A 151 32.98 10.60 16.93
C GLU A 151 32.24 11.79 16.30
N LEU A 152 31.25 12.34 17.00
CA LEU A 152 30.59 13.58 16.58
C LEU A 152 31.57 14.74 16.68
N LEU A 153 32.05 15.25 15.55
CA LEU A 153 33.07 16.28 15.45
C LEU A 153 32.44 17.64 15.09
N GLU A 154 32.86 18.70 15.78
CA GLU A 154 32.61 20.06 15.35
C GLU A 154 33.52 20.39 14.16
N THR A 155 32.95 20.60 12.98
CA THR A 155 33.73 20.84 11.75
C THR A 155 33.72 22.28 11.27
N GLY A 156 32.87 23.13 11.89
CA GLY A 156 32.79 24.53 11.50
C GLY A 156 31.75 25.32 12.26
N THR A 157 31.57 26.58 11.88
CA THR A 157 30.59 27.50 12.41
C THR A 157 29.67 28.06 11.33
N VAL A 158 28.43 28.36 11.70
CA VAL A 158 27.42 29.00 10.82
C VAL A 158 26.66 30.05 11.60
N GLY A 159 25.86 30.88 10.90
CA GLY A 159 24.95 31.81 11.58
C GLY A 159 23.97 31.06 12.49
N LYS A 160 23.62 31.61 13.63
CA LYS A 160 22.74 30.96 14.64
C LYS A 160 21.40 30.49 14.06
N ASN A 161 20.88 31.19 13.05
CA ASN A 161 19.60 30.87 12.41
C ASN A 161 19.77 29.90 11.21
N ASN A 162 21.00 29.56 10.84
CA ASN A 162 21.26 28.56 9.80
C ASN A 162 21.35 27.19 10.48
N THR A 163 20.22 26.51 10.52
CA THR A 163 20.05 25.17 11.12
C THR A 163 19.65 24.17 10.04
N GLY A 164 19.74 22.88 10.36
CA GLY A 164 19.29 21.81 9.46
C GLY A 164 20.10 20.54 9.62
N THR A 165 19.64 19.51 8.94
CA THR A 165 20.32 18.21 8.85
C THR A 165 20.57 17.86 7.39
N SER A 166 21.73 17.29 7.11
CA SER A 166 22.05 16.66 5.83
C SER A 166 22.50 15.23 6.08
N VAL A 167 21.86 14.28 5.43
CA VAL A 167 22.21 12.86 5.49
C VAL A 167 22.62 12.40 4.10
N TYR A 168 23.88 12.03 3.96
CA TYR A 168 24.40 11.31 2.80
C TYR A 168 24.46 9.83 3.14
N PHE A 169 24.04 8.95 2.21
CA PHE A 169 24.18 7.52 2.37
C PHE A 169 24.33 6.81 1.02
N LEU A 170 25.18 5.77 1.02
CA LEU A 170 25.39 4.89 -0.13
C LEU A 170 24.81 3.51 0.19
N PRO A 171 23.65 3.12 -0.40
CA PRO A 171 23.05 1.82 -0.15
C PRO A 171 24.03 0.67 -0.49
N ASN A 172 24.14 -0.32 0.39
CA ASN A 172 25.02 -1.46 0.14
C ASN A 172 24.34 -2.45 -0.80
N PRO A 173 24.91 -2.72 -2.01
CA PRO A 173 24.28 -3.54 -3.05
C PRO A 173 23.91 -4.96 -2.60
N LYS A 174 24.57 -5.50 -1.57
CA LYS A 174 24.32 -6.88 -1.10
C LYS A 174 22.94 -7.10 -0.53
N TYR A 175 22.23 -6.04 -0.14
CA TYR A 175 20.92 -6.12 0.49
C TYR A 175 19.75 -5.91 -0.47
N PHE A 176 20.01 -5.53 -1.73
CA PHE A 176 18.96 -5.17 -2.68
C PHE A 176 19.05 -6.02 -3.94
N ASP A 177 17.89 -6.39 -4.51
CA ASP A 177 17.81 -7.10 -5.78
C ASP A 177 18.35 -6.23 -6.92
N SER A 178 18.04 -4.94 -6.89
CA SER A 178 18.64 -3.92 -7.75
C SER A 178 19.19 -2.78 -6.90
N PRO A 179 20.50 -2.48 -6.98
CA PRO A 179 21.10 -1.39 -6.20
C PRO A 179 20.72 0.01 -6.69
N LYS A 180 20.05 0.09 -7.85
CA LYS A 180 19.66 1.37 -8.46
C LYS A 180 18.34 1.86 -7.92
N VAL A 181 18.31 3.13 -7.50
CA VAL A 181 17.09 3.84 -7.13
C VAL A 181 16.17 4.00 -8.35
N SER A 182 14.89 3.72 -8.20
CA SER A 182 13.88 4.08 -9.18
C SER A 182 13.60 5.58 -9.09
N VAL A 183 14.06 6.31 -10.11
CA VAL A 183 13.90 7.78 -10.21
C VAL A 183 12.42 8.17 -10.29
N SER A 184 11.59 7.39 -10.99
CA SER A 184 10.15 7.64 -11.10
C SER A 184 9.45 7.53 -9.75
N LYS A 185 9.75 6.48 -8.97
CA LYS A 185 9.22 6.32 -7.61
C LYS A 185 9.70 7.45 -6.68
N LEU A 186 10.97 7.85 -6.79
CA LEU A 186 11.52 8.95 -5.99
C LEU A 186 10.83 10.29 -6.31
N LYS A 187 10.68 10.63 -7.61
CA LYS A 187 9.95 11.84 -8.05
C LYS A 187 8.50 11.84 -7.53
N HIS A 188 7.81 10.70 -7.61
CA HIS A 188 6.44 10.57 -7.11
C HIS A 188 6.35 10.85 -5.60
N VAL A 189 7.23 10.25 -4.79
CA VAL A 189 7.29 10.46 -3.35
C VAL A 189 7.54 11.93 -3.01
N LEU A 190 8.55 12.56 -3.62
CA LEU A 190 8.91 13.96 -3.35
C LEU A 190 7.79 14.93 -3.73
N ARG A 191 7.17 14.72 -4.89
CA ARG A 191 6.02 15.50 -5.33
C ARG A 191 4.85 15.38 -4.35
N ALA A 192 4.53 14.15 -3.91
CA ALA A 192 3.48 13.92 -2.92
C ALA A 192 3.76 14.66 -1.60
N LYS A 193 5.02 14.65 -1.12
CA LYS A 193 5.40 15.38 0.11
C LYS A 193 5.22 16.89 -0.04
N ALA A 194 5.61 17.47 -1.19
CA ALA A 194 5.40 18.89 -1.47
C ALA A 194 3.92 19.27 -1.49
N VAL A 195 3.06 18.40 -2.03
CA VAL A 195 1.59 18.59 -2.05
C VAL A 195 1.00 18.58 -0.64
N LEU A 196 1.44 17.62 0.18
CA LEU A 196 0.87 17.40 1.51
C LEU A 196 1.37 18.40 2.55
N CYS A 197 2.45 19.12 2.24
CA CYS A 197 3.04 20.17 3.08
C CYS A 197 3.01 21.49 2.30
N ALA A 198 1.88 22.20 2.34
CA ALA A 198 1.70 23.46 1.60
C ALA A 198 2.83 24.45 1.92
N GLY A 199 3.44 25.03 0.88
CA GLY A 199 4.54 25.96 0.99
C GLY A 199 5.92 25.34 1.21
N LEU A 200 6.02 24.01 1.34
CA LEU A 200 7.31 23.31 1.40
C LEU A 200 7.91 23.25 -0.02
N ASN A 201 9.14 23.74 -0.16
CA ASN A 201 9.93 23.62 -1.38
C ASN A 201 10.77 22.34 -1.32
N ILE A 202 10.63 21.48 -2.34
CA ILE A 202 11.42 20.25 -2.47
C ILE A 202 12.14 20.28 -3.81
N THR A 203 13.46 20.06 -3.80
CA THR A 203 14.27 19.92 -5.00
C THR A 203 14.81 18.50 -5.15
N LEU A 204 14.93 18.02 -6.38
CA LEU A 204 15.62 16.78 -6.71
C LEU A 204 16.63 17.06 -7.82
N LYS A 205 17.91 16.89 -7.52
CA LYS A 205 18.99 16.92 -8.51
C LYS A 205 19.46 15.50 -8.82
N ILE A 206 19.53 15.16 -10.12
CA ILE A 206 20.05 13.88 -10.61
C ILE A 206 21.38 14.17 -11.29
N GLU A 207 22.49 13.86 -10.63
CA GLU A 207 23.83 14.21 -11.16
C GLU A 207 24.19 13.43 -12.43
N GLN A 208 23.60 12.26 -12.67
CA GLN A 208 23.90 11.46 -13.85
C GLN A 208 23.39 12.12 -15.14
N SER A 209 22.19 12.72 -15.10
CA SER A 209 21.55 13.40 -16.24
C SER A 209 21.63 14.92 -16.17
N ASP A 210 22.16 15.47 -15.08
CA ASP A 210 22.17 16.91 -14.75
C ASP A 210 20.79 17.57 -14.76
N GLU A 211 19.74 16.75 -14.51
CA GLU A 211 18.36 17.22 -14.39
C GLU A 211 18.07 17.69 -12.98
N THR A 212 17.29 18.77 -12.88
CA THR A 212 16.78 19.27 -11.60
C THR A 212 15.26 19.43 -11.69
N PHE A 213 14.58 18.96 -10.66
CA PHE A 213 13.14 19.07 -10.49
C PHE A 213 12.86 19.85 -9.21
N GLU A 214 11.82 20.68 -9.25
CA GLU A 214 11.39 21.48 -8.12
C GLU A 214 9.88 21.41 -7.98
N TRP A 215 9.39 21.24 -6.75
CA TRP A 215 7.97 21.20 -6.41
C TRP A 215 7.69 22.08 -5.20
N CYS A 216 6.73 23.00 -5.36
CA CYS A 216 6.20 23.83 -4.29
C CYS A 216 4.74 24.14 -4.59
N TYR A 217 3.84 23.71 -3.74
CA TYR A 217 2.40 23.92 -3.87
C TYR A 217 1.92 24.83 -2.75
N GLN A 218 1.62 26.10 -3.06
CA GLN A 218 1.25 27.09 -2.06
C GLN A 218 -0.13 26.78 -1.43
N ASN A 219 -1.08 26.32 -2.22
CA ASN A 219 -2.42 25.91 -1.75
C ASN A 219 -2.52 24.36 -1.64
N GLY A 220 -1.41 23.66 -1.53
CA GLY A 220 -1.35 22.23 -1.29
C GLY A 220 -2.18 21.39 -2.26
N LEU A 221 -3.16 20.65 -1.73
CA LEU A 221 -3.98 19.70 -2.51
C LEU A 221 -4.74 20.35 -3.68
N LYS A 222 -5.14 21.63 -3.55
CA LYS A 222 -5.89 22.32 -4.60
C LYS A 222 -5.04 22.56 -5.85
N ASP A 223 -3.86 23.15 -5.66
CA ASP A 223 -2.94 23.45 -6.78
C ASP A 223 -2.50 22.16 -7.46
N TYR A 224 -2.24 21.12 -6.67
CA TYR A 224 -1.86 19.81 -7.19
C TYR A 224 -2.98 19.19 -8.04
N LEU A 225 -4.21 19.18 -7.52
CA LEU A 225 -5.35 18.59 -8.23
C LEU A 225 -5.59 19.31 -9.56
N LEU A 226 -5.52 20.65 -9.57
CA LEU A 226 -5.65 21.44 -10.79
C LEU A 226 -4.50 21.19 -11.78
N ASP A 227 -3.25 21.11 -11.31
CA ASP A 227 -2.09 20.80 -12.13
C ASP A 227 -2.21 19.40 -12.81
N ARG A 228 -2.73 18.42 -12.08
CA ARG A 228 -2.93 17.04 -12.59
C ARG A 228 -4.08 16.93 -13.60
N ILE A 229 -5.15 17.71 -13.42
CA ILE A 229 -6.31 17.74 -14.33
C ILE A 229 -5.96 18.47 -15.63
N GLY A 230 -5.08 19.49 -15.57
CA GLY A 230 -4.70 20.28 -16.73
C GLY A 230 -5.90 21.00 -17.38
N ASP A 231 -6.06 20.83 -18.70
CA ASP A 231 -7.09 21.52 -19.49
C ASP A 231 -8.44 20.78 -19.55
N LEU A 232 -8.63 19.70 -18.77
CA LEU A 232 -9.89 18.96 -18.77
C LEU A 232 -11.02 19.79 -18.13
N GLU A 233 -12.19 19.75 -18.73
CA GLU A 233 -13.39 20.37 -18.15
C GLU A 233 -13.86 19.57 -16.93
N PHE A 234 -14.17 20.28 -15.84
CA PHE A 234 -14.59 19.68 -14.58
C PHE A 234 -15.63 20.53 -13.85
N PHE A 235 -16.33 19.90 -12.93
CA PHE A 235 -17.22 20.55 -11.98
C PHE A 235 -16.88 20.11 -10.55
N PRO A 236 -17.08 20.98 -9.56
CA PRO A 236 -17.45 22.40 -9.67
C PRO A 236 -16.33 23.25 -10.26
N SER A 237 -16.62 24.49 -10.65
CA SER A 237 -15.65 25.44 -11.26
C SER A 237 -14.37 25.69 -10.45
N SER A 238 -14.41 25.41 -9.15
CA SER A 238 -13.26 25.28 -8.25
C SER A 238 -13.41 23.98 -7.46
N PRO A 239 -12.38 23.16 -7.31
CA PRO A 239 -12.47 21.91 -6.55
C PRO A 239 -13.14 22.09 -5.19
N PHE A 240 -13.98 21.14 -4.80
CA PHE A 240 -14.53 21.09 -3.45
C PHE A 240 -13.42 20.73 -2.47
N MET A 241 -12.96 21.73 -1.73
CA MET A 241 -11.91 21.61 -0.73
C MET A 241 -12.53 21.56 0.66
N GLY A 242 -11.91 20.79 1.54
CA GLY A 242 -12.27 20.82 2.95
C GLY A 242 -11.11 20.42 3.83
N VAL A 243 -11.14 20.91 5.06
CA VAL A 243 -10.20 20.62 6.12
C VAL A 243 -10.96 20.49 7.43
N SER A 244 -10.63 19.49 8.20
CA SER A 244 -11.16 19.34 9.55
C SER A 244 -10.10 18.75 10.46
N ALA A 245 -10.04 19.23 11.67
CA ALA A 245 -9.12 18.74 12.70
C ALA A 245 -9.88 18.51 14.01
N ALA A 246 -9.70 17.31 14.56
CA ALA A 246 -10.13 16.93 15.89
C ALA A 246 -8.89 16.70 16.79
N LYS A 247 -9.08 16.31 18.02
CA LYS A 247 -7.98 16.16 18.99
C LYS A 247 -6.92 15.12 18.55
N HIS A 248 -7.34 14.02 17.93
CA HIS A 248 -6.49 12.87 17.60
C HIS A 248 -6.44 12.54 16.11
N GLU A 249 -7.18 13.30 15.29
CA GLU A 249 -7.32 13.04 13.87
C GLU A 249 -7.56 14.35 13.10
N ALA A 250 -7.03 14.43 11.89
CA ALA A 250 -7.30 15.52 10.98
C ALA A 250 -7.44 14.99 9.55
N VAL A 251 -8.21 15.69 8.72
CA VAL A 251 -8.42 15.32 7.33
C VAL A 251 -8.46 16.56 6.45
N ASP A 252 -7.76 16.47 5.32
CA ASP A 252 -7.77 17.45 4.22
C ASP A 252 -8.17 16.73 2.96
N TRP A 253 -9.06 17.33 2.16
CA TRP A 253 -9.46 16.75 0.88
C TRP A 253 -9.67 17.80 -0.19
N GLY A 254 -9.46 17.38 -1.45
CA GLY A 254 -9.89 18.08 -2.64
C GLY A 254 -10.61 17.10 -3.56
N VAL A 255 -11.77 17.50 -4.07
CA VAL A 255 -12.61 16.66 -4.93
C VAL A 255 -13.17 17.49 -6.08
N LEU A 256 -13.19 16.89 -7.27
CA LEU A 256 -13.88 17.40 -8.45
C LEU A 256 -14.36 16.25 -9.33
N TRP A 257 -15.23 16.54 -10.28
CA TRP A 257 -15.71 15.58 -11.29
C TRP A 257 -15.38 16.07 -12.68
N THR A 258 -14.67 15.24 -13.46
CA THR A 258 -14.39 15.53 -14.88
C THR A 258 -15.58 15.14 -15.74
N ILE A 259 -15.83 15.90 -16.82
CA ILE A 259 -16.91 15.62 -17.76
C ILE A 259 -16.54 14.39 -18.61
N GLU A 260 -15.31 14.34 -19.07
CA GLU A 260 -14.75 13.22 -19.83
C GLU A 260 -13.85 12.34 -18.93
N ASN A 261 -13.72 11.06 -19.30
CA ASN A 261 -12.78 10.18 -18.64
C ASN A 261 -11.35 10.66 -18.94
N PRO A 262 -10.56 11.04 -17.93
CA PRO A 262 -9.16 11.37 -18.14
C PRO A 262 -8.36 10.12 -18.53
N SER A 263 -7.27 10.31 -19.25
CA SER A 263 -6.34 9.23 -19.57
C SER A 263 -5.70 8.63 -18.31
N GLU A 264 -5.56 9.42 -17.26
CA GLU A 264 -5.06 9.02 -15.95
C GLU A 264 -5.94 9.62 -14.85
N MET A 265 -6.51 8.75 -14.01
CA MET A 265 -7.36 9.15 -12.88
C MET A 265 -6.50 9.69 -11.73
N VAL A 266 -6.88 10.84 -11.18
CA VAL A 266 -6.27 11.34 -9.94
C VAL A 266 -7.08 10.82 -8.76
N ALA A 267 -6.67 9.70 -8.20
CA ALA A 267 -7.33 9.03 -7.09
C ALA A 267 -6.30 8.71 -6.00
N GLU A 268 -5.80 9.75 -5.33
CA GLU A 268 -4.68 9.64 -4.40
C GLU A 268 -5.12 9.81 -2.96
N SER A 269 -4.60 8.96 -2.09
CA SER A 269 -4.86 9.05 -0.65
C SER A 269 -3.61 8.82 0.17
N TYR A 270 -3.53 9.53 1.30
CA TYR A 270 -2.38 9.57 2.17
C TYR A 270 -2.80 9.48 3.64
N VAL A 271 -2.03 8.76 4.45
CA VAL A 271 -2.19 8.69 5.90
C VAL A 271 -0.87 9.02 6.56
N ASN A 272 -0.82 10.05 7.39
CA ASN A 272 0.41 10.58 7.99
C ASN A 272 1.51 10.77 6.93
N LEU A 273 1.13 11.34 5.77
CA LEU A 273 1.98 11.58 4.59
C LEU A 273 2.50 10.33 3.88
N VAL A 274 2.09 9.14 4.29
CA VAL A 274 2.41 7.88 3.61
C VAL A 274 1.36 7.63 2.53
N PRO A 275 1.75 7.39 1.26
CA PRO A 275 0.79 7.11 0.20
C PRO A 275 0.11 5.75 0.44
N THR A 276 -1.21 5.74 0.36
CA THR A 276 -2.03 4.52 0.50
C THR A 276 -2.58 4.12 -0.86
N GLN A 277 -1.75 3.52 -1.70
CA GLN A 277 -2.07 3.17 -3.09
C GLN A 277 -3.30 2.25 -3.21
N GLN A 278 -3.55 1.42 -2.21
CA GLN A 278 -4.73 0.54 -2.14
C GLN A 278 -5.90 1.18 -1.36
N GLY A 279 -5.82 2.47 -1.05
CA GLY A 279 -6.84 3.20 -0.30
C GLY A 279 -7.02 2.65 1.13
N GLY A 280 -8.26 2.41 1.52
CA GLY A 280 -8.61 1.87 2.83
C GLY A 280 -9.84 2.54 3.44
N THR A 281 -9.95 2.46 4.75
CA THR A 281 -11.10 2.97 5.51
C THR A 281 -11.34 4.47 5.33
N HIS A 282 -10.28 5.28 5.19
CA HIS A 282 -10.39 6.72 4.96
C HIS A 282 -11.02 7.06 3.59
N VAL A 283 -10.65 6.34 2.52
CA VAL A 283 -11.26 6.50 1.19
C VAL A 283 -12.73 6.06 1.20
N ASN A 284 -13.04 4.99 1.93
CA ASN A 284 -14.43 4.55 2.11
C ASN A 284 -15.26 5.60 2.85
N GLY A 285 -14.67 6.28 3.84
CA GLY A 285 -15.31 7.40 4.54
C GLY A 285 -15.62 8.57 3.61
N LEU A 286 -14.64 9.01 2.80
CA LEU A 286 -14.84 10.05 1.79
C LEU A 286 -15.99 9.69 0.83
N ARG A 287 -15.95 8.48 0.29
CA ARG A 287 -16.97 7.97 -0.64
C ARG A 287 -18.37 7.95 -0.02
N ALA A 288 -18.49 7.49 1.22
CA ALA A 288 -19.75 7.44 1.94
C ALA A 288 -20.31 8.85 2.19
N GLY A 289 -19.48 9.76 2.69
CA GLY A 289 -19.88 11.14 2.99
C GLY A 289 -20.38 11.90 1.75
N LEU A 290 -19.63 11.85 0.64
CA LEU A 290 -20.03 12.45 -0.63
C LEU A 290 -21.34 11.85 -1.16
N THR A 291 -21.51 10.53 -1.07
CA THR A 291 -22.68 9.82 -1.56
C THR A 291 -23.94 10.21 -0.78
N GLU A 292 -23.84 10.24 0.55
CA GLU A 292 -24.98 10.61 1.40
C GLU A 292 -25.40 12.06 1.18
N ALA A 293 -24.45 13.00 1.19
CA ALA A 293 -24.75 14.42 0.94
C ALA A 293 -25.42 14.65 -0.43
N MET A 294 -24.91 13.99 -1.47
CA MET A 294 -25.48 14.11 -2.82
C MET A 294 -26.90 13.52 -2.90
N ARG A 295 -27.14 12.38 -2.25
CA ARG A 295 -28.49 11.78 -2.18
C ARG A 295 -29.49 12.70 -1.50
N GLU A 296 -29.10 13.29 -0.36
CA GLU A 296 -29.95 14.25 0.37
C GLU A 296 -30.23 15.50 -0.46
N PHE A 297 -29.20 16.07 -1.10
CA PHE A 297 -29.35 17.25 -1.98
C PHE A 297 -30.31 16.98 -3.14
N CYS A 298 -30.15 15.86 -3.84
CA CYS A 298 -31.00 15.46 -4.94
C CYS A 298 -32.45 15.18 -4.50
N ALA A 299 -32.63 14.58 -3.31
CA ALA A 299 -33.97 14.31 -2.77
C ALA A 299 -34.69 15.57 -2.35
N ILE A 300 -34.03 16.53 -1.69
CA ILE A 300 -34.62 17.81 -1.27
C ILE A 300 -35.07 18.67 -2.45
N ARG A 301 -34.31 18.61 -3.56
CA ARG A 301 -34.55 19.41 -4.76
C ARG A 301 -35.34 18.68 -5.85
N ASP A 302 -35.79 17.47 -5.60
CA ASP A 302 -36.54 16.62 -6.56
C ASP A 302 -35.81 16.47 -7.93
N LEU A 303 -34.47 16.32 -7.91
CA LEU A 303 -33.67 16.23 -9.13
C LEU A 303 -33.65 14.80 -9.72
N LEU A 304 -34.07 13.77 -8.96
CA LEU A 304 -33.97 12.39 -9.38
C LEU A 304 -35.11 11.99 -10.35
N PRO A 305 -34.78 11.53 -11.58
CA PRO A 305 -35.80 10.96 -12.46
C PRO A 305 -36.45 9.71 -11.82
N ARG A 306 -37.72 9.43 -12.20
CA ARG A 306 -38.44 8.26 -11.67
C ARG A 306 -37.66 6.97 -11.85
N GLY A 307 -37.48 6.25 -10.75
CA GLY A 307 -36.80 4.94 -10.72
C GLY A 307 -35.26 4.99 -10.74
N VAL A 308 -34.67 6.19 -10.76
CA VAL A 308 -33.23 6.37 -10.61
C VAL A 308 -32.87 6.49 -9.13
N LYS A 309 -31.88 5.68 -8.68
CA LYS A 309 -31.28 5.78 -7.36
C LYS A 309 -29.77 5.94 -7.53
N ILE A 310 -29.19 6.92 -6.86
CA ILE A 310 -27.75 7.15 -6.85
C ILE A 310 -27.09 6.04 -6.01
N ALA A 311 -26.16 5.32 -6.62
CA ALA A 311 -25.29 4.38 -5.95
C ALA A 311 -23.90 5.03 -5.68
N PRO A 312 -23.11 4.53 -4.74
CA PRO A 312 -21.78 5.06 -4.48
C PRO A 312 -20.87 5.08 -5.73
N GLU A 313 -21.06 4.12 -6.62
CA GLU A 313 -20.33 4.01 -7.89
C GLU A 313 -20.61 5.21 -8.82
N ASP A 314 -21.85 5.70 -8.84
CA ASP A 314 -22.25 6.81 -9.70
C ASP A 314 -21.57 8.11 -9.27
N VAL A 315 -21.42 8.31 -7.96
CA VAL A 315 -20.71 9.47 -7.39
C VAL A 315 -19.21 9.36 -7.63
N TRP A 316 -18.68 8.13 -7.69
CA TRP A 316 -17.26 7.86 -7.83
C TRP A 316 -16.82 7.84 -9.31
N GLU A 317 -17.73 7.66 -10.26
CA GLU A 317 -17.43 7.75 -11.69
C GLU A 317 -16.94 9.15 -12.04
N ASN A 318 -15.80 9.28 -12.68
CA ASN A 318 -15.13 10.54 -13.02
C ASN A 318 -14.78 11.45 -11.82
N CYS A 319 -14.86 10.94 -10.60
CA CYS A 319 -14.46 11.65 -9.40
C CYS A 319 -12.94 11.63 -9.28
N GLN A 320 -12.34 12.81 -9.34
CA GLN A 320 -10.92 13.01 -9.09
C GLN A 320 -10.76 13.51 -7.65
N PHE A 321 -9.85 12.92 -6.89
CA PHE A 321 -9.68 13.34 -5.51
C PHE A 321 -8.23 13.18 -5.03
N VAL A 322 -7.88 14.02 -4.07
CA VAL A 322 -6.72 13.86 -3.21
C VAL A 322 -7.19 13.94 -1.76
N LEU A 323 -6.85 12.94 -0.97
CA LEU A 323 -7.27 12.81 0.42
C LEU A 323 -6.04 12.65 1.32
N SER A 324 -5.86 13.53 2.28
CA SER A 324 -4.81 13.45 3.29
C SER A 324 -5.41 13.31 4.68
N VAL A 325 -5.05 12.26 5.39
CA VAL A 325 -5.53 11.99 6.74
C VAL A 325 -4.35 11.93 7.70
N LYS A 326 -4.49 12.57 8.86
CA LYS A 326 -3.53 12.52 9.95
C LYS A 326 -4.19 11.81 11.13
N LEU A 327 -3.59 10.75 11.60
CA LEU A 327 -4.07 9.94 12.71
C LEU A 327 -2.95 9.76 13.73
N GLU A 328 -3.30 9.78 15.00
CA GLU A 328 -2.33 9.60 16.09
C GLU A 328 -1.80 8.15 16.11
N ASP A 329 -2.65 7.16 15.82
CA ASP A 329 -2.28 5.72 15.80
C ASP A 329 -2.92 5.00 14.60
N PRO A 330 -2.43 5.23 13.37
CA PRO A 330 -2.99 4.58 12.19
C PRO A 330 -2.65 3.10 12.14
N GLN A 331 -3.64 2.27 11.80
CA GLN A 331 -3.47 0.85 11.58
C GLN A 331 -3.47 0.56 10.08
N PHE A 332 -2.41 -0.07 9.60
CA PHE A 332 -2.26 -0.43 8.18
C PHE A 332 -2.38 -1.94 7.97
N SER A 333 -2.70 -2.31 6.73
CA SER A 333 -2.73 -3.70 6.29
C SER A 333 -1.36 -4.10 5.74
N GLY A 334 -0.38 -4.31 6.63
CA GLY A 334 0.99 -4.72 6.26
C GLY A 334 2.04 -3.62 6.43
N GLN A 335 3.31 -4.05 6.33
CA GLN A 335 4.50 -3.20 6.57
C GLN A 335 4.67 -2.09 5.53
N THR A 336 4.24 -2.30 4.29
CA THR A 336 4.31 -1.33 3.20
C THR A 336 3.33 -0.16 3.35
N LYS A 337 2.40 -0.23 4.33
CA LYS A 337 1.42 0.82 4.68
C LYS A 337 0.51 1.25 3.52
N GLU A 338 0.33 0.41 2.51
CA GLU A 338 -0.42 0.75 1.29
C GLU A 338 -1.92 0.89 1.50
N ARG A 339 -2.47 0.34 2.59
CA ARG A 339 -3.91 0.37 2.90
C ARG A 339 -4.17 0.64 4.38
N LEU A 340 -5.00 1.64 4.66
CA LEU A 340 -5.47 1.92 6.02
C LEU A 340 -6.59 0.94 6.42
N SER A 341 -6.51 0.41 7.66
CA SER A 341 -7.50 -0.50 8.23
C SER A 341 -8.20 0.03 9.50
N SER A 342 -7.86 1.22 9.98
CA SER A 342 -8.48 1.87 11.16
C SER A 342 -9.97 2.09 10.94
N ARG A 343 -10.84 1.32 11.63
CA ARG A 343 -12.29 1.36 11.41
C ARG A 343 -12.95 2.67 11.84
N GLU A 344 -12.46 3.28 12.91
CA GLU A 344 -13.00 4.53 13.48
C GLU A 344 -12.88 5.70 12.49
N CYS A 345 -11.85 5.69 11.65
CA CYS A 345 -11.59 6.67 10.61
C CYS A 345 -12.76 6.81 9.60
N VAL A 346 -13.48 5.71 9.28
CA VAL A 346 -14.63 5.76 8.35
C VAL A 346 -15.72 6.70 8.88
N ALA A 347 -16.10 6.53 10.14
CA ALA A 347 -17.20 7.31 10.74
C ALA A 347 -16.84 8.79 10.83
N PHE A 348 -15.60 9.09 11.26
CA PHE A 348 -15.10 10.46 11.33
C PHE A 348 -15.13 11.14 9.96
N ILE A 349 -14.48 10.54 8.96
CA ILE A 349 -14.35 11.16 7.63
C ILE A 349 -15.73 11.26 6.95
N SER A 350 -16.56 10.20 7.02
CA SER A 350 -17.88 10.26 6.38
C SER A 350 -18.76 11.32 6.99
N GLY A 351 -18.73 11.50 8.30
CA GLY A 351 -19.49 12.56 8.99
C GLY A 351 -19.03 13.96 8.55
N VAL A 352 -17.72 14.22 8.68
CA VAL A 352 -17.15 15.54 8.36
C VAL A 352 -17.36 15.90 6.89
N VAL A 353 -17.11 14.95 5.96
CA VAL A 353 -17.26 15.17 4.52
C VAL A 353 -18.74 15.37 4.16
N LYS A 354 -19.64 14.56 4.74
CA LYS A 354 -21.08 14.72 4.53
C LYS A 354 -21.55 16.12 4.93
N ASP A 355 -21.22 16.55 6.13
CA ASP A 355 -21.65 17.84 6.65
C ASP A 355 -21.08 19.00 5.82
N SER A 356 -19.78 18.95 5.51
CA SER A 356 -19.11 19.97 4.71
C SER A 356 -19.64 20.01 3.27
N PHE A 357 -19.88 18.87 2.65
CA PHE A 357 -20.40 18.82 1.28
C PHE A 357 -21.87 19.22 1.21
N SER A 358 -22.68 18.83 2.18
CA SER A 358 -24.08 19.29 2.28
C SER A 358 -24.16 20.80 2.43
N LEU A 359 -23.31 21.40 3.28
CA LEU A 359 -23.24 22.85 3.44
C LEU A 359 -22.80 23.53 2.14
N TRP A 360 -21.78 22.99 1.48
CA TRP A 360 -21.28 23.51 0.22
C TRP A 360 -22.34 23.46 -0.90
N LEU A 361 -23.04 22.32 -1.06
CA LEU A 361 -24.11 22.13 -2.03
C LEU A 361 -25.25 23.14 -1.83
N ASN A 362 -25.62 23.41 -0.59
CA ASN A 362 -26.65 24.37 -0.25
C ASN A 362 -26.20 25.83 -0.46
N SER A 363 -24.91 26.12 -0.31
CA SER A 363 -24.32 27.45 -0.54
C SER A 363 -24.07 27.74 -2.02
N HIS A 364 -23.88 26.70 -2.84
CA HIS A 364 -23.56 26.78 -4.27
C HIS A 364 -24.53 25.93 -5.11
N PRO A 365 -25.86 26.23 -5.05
CA PRO A 365 -26.86 25.34 -5.63
C PRO A 365 -26.67 25.09 -7.13
N GLY A 366 -26.27 26.11 -7.90
CA GLY A 366 -26.06 25.98 -9.34
C GLY A 366 -24.87 25.05 -9.71
N GLU A 367 -23.78 25.10 -8.94
CA GLU A 367 -22.66 24.19 -9.11
C GLU A 367 -23.04 22.78 -8.62
N GLY A 368 -23.78 22.70 -7.52
CA GLY A 368 -24.28 21.43 -6.98
C GLY A 368 -25.22 20.71 -7.96
N GLU A 369 -26.07 21.43 -8.66
CA GLU A 369 -26.95 20.87 -9.68
C GLU A 369 -26.18 20.34 -10.89
N LYS A 370 -25.11 21.00 -11.33
CA LYS A 370 -24.22 20.48 -12.40
C LYS A 370 -23.51 19.17 -11.98
N VAL A 371 -22.99 19.11 -10.74
CA VAL A 371 -22.39 17.87 -10.20
C VAL A 371 -23.47 16.77 -10.09
N ALA A 372 -24.68 17.12 -9.61
CA ALA A 372 -25.79 16.17 -9.53
C ALA A 372 -26.20 15.65 -10.91
N GLU A 373 -26.21 16.48 -11.94
CA GLU A 373 -26.52 16.09 -13.32
C GLU A 373 -25.51 15.07 -13.84
N LEU A 374 -24.19 15.28 -13.63
CA LEU A 374 -23.15 14.29 -13.98
C LEU A 374 -23.40 12.96 -13.29
N ILE A 375 -23.64 12.96 -11.99
CA ILE A 375 -23.88 11.76 -11.19
C ILE A 375 -25.17 11.05 -11.60
N ILE A 376 -26.24 11.79 -11.89
CA ILE A 376 -27.51 11.24 -12.39
C ILE A 376 -27.33 10.61 -13.77
N ASN A 377 -26.55 11.25 -14.66
CA ASN A 377 -26.21 10.69 -15.97
C ASN A 377 -25.43 9.38 -15.83
N SER A 378 -24.46 9.30 -14.90
CA SER A 378 -23.76 8.06 -14.56
C SER A 378 -24.72 6.98 -14.05
N ALA A 379 -25.63 7.32 -13.15
CA ALA A 379 -26.66 6.39 -12.65
C ALA A 379 -27.58 5.89 -13.78
N GLN A 380 -28.00 6.78 -14.68
CA GLN A 380 -28.80 6.39 -15.84
C GLN A 380 -28.03 5.50 -16.82
N LYS A 381 -26.75 5.82 -17.09
CA LYS A 381 -25.86 5.01 -17.93
C LYS A 381 -25.70 3.61 -17.33
N ARG A 382 -25.44 3.50 -16.03
CA ARG A 382 -25.38 2.24 -15.29
C ARG A 382 -26.71 1.46 -15.42
N LEU A 383 -27.85 2.09 -15.21
CA LEU A 383 -29.16 1.44 -15.31
C LEU A 383 -29.51 1.02 -16.75
N ARG A 384 -29.09 1.80 -17.79
CA ARG A 384 -29.23 1.42 -19.20
C ARG A 384 -28.31 0.27 -19.57
N SER A 385 -27.09 0.27 -19.10
CA SER A 385 -26.12 -0.83 -19.28
C SER A 385 -26.66 -2.11 -18.63
N ASN A 386 -27.18 -2.02 -17.41
CA ASN A 386 -27.83 -3.16 -16.74
C ASN A 386 -29.07 -3.68 -17.47
N LYS A 387 -29.79 -2.82 -18.19
CA LYS A 387 -30.90 -3.25 -19.07
C LYS A 387 -30.42 -3.84 -20.41
N LYS A 388 -29.26 -3.42 -20.94
CA LYS A 388 -28.69 -3.92 -22.19
C LYS A 388 -27.82 -5.17 -22.03
N ILE A 389 -27.19 -5.34 -20.88
CA ILE A 389 -26.43 -6.54 -20.53
C ILE A 389 -27.37 -7.51 -19.80
N ILE A 390 -28.45 -7.92 -20.46
CA ILE A 390 -28.95 -9.26 -20.28
C ILE A 390 -27.81 -10.13 -20.81
N ARG A 391 -27.09 -10.86 -19.94
CA ARG A 391 -26.17 -11.91 -20.35
C ARG A 391 -26.78 -12.60 -21.56
N LYS A 392 -26.16 -12.51 -22.75
CA LYS A 392 -26.52 -13.41 -23.83
C LYS A 392 -26.54 -14.78 -23.17
N LYS A 393 -27.72 -15.38 -23.00
CA LYS A 393 -27.81 -16.79 -22.68
C LYS A 393 -26.84 -17.44 -23.64
N ILE A 394 -25.84 -18.13 -23.10
CA ILE A 394 -24.86 -18.86 -23.90
C ILE A 394 -25.66 -19.93 -24.64
N THR A 395 -26.15 -19.58 -25.81
CA THR A 395 -26.87 -20.51 -26.71
C THR A 395 -25.91 -21.21 -27.67
N ALA A 396 -24.63 -20.82 -27.65
CA ALA A 396 -23.56 -21.43 -28.41
C ALA A 396 -22.20 -21.13 -27.79
N GLY A 397 -21.75 -21.90 -26.80
CA GLY A 397 -20.44 -21.83 -26.16
C GLY A 397 -20.25 -23.02 -25.20
N PRO A 398 -19.01 -23.29 -24.71
CA PRO A 398 -18.78 -24.38 -23.76
C PRO A 398 -19.61 -24.14 -22.49
N ALA A 399 -20.19 -25.21 -21.94
CA ALA A 399 -20.93 -25.16 -20.67
C ALA A 399 -20.00 -24.70 -19.56
N LEU A 400 -20.49 -23.85 -18.66
CA LEU A 400 -19.73 -23.41 -17.49
C LEU A 400 -19.27 -24.60 -16.64
N PRO A 401 -18.06 -24.55 -16.09
CA PRO A 401 -17.54 -25.63 -15.25
C PRO A 401 -18.51 -26.00 -14.12
N GLY A 402 -18.85 -27.25 -13.93
CA GLY A 402 -19.81 -27.71 -12.91
C GLY A 402 -19.35 -27.41 -11.46
N LYS A 403 -18.04 -27.17 -11.25
CA LYS A 403 -17.46 -26.77 -9.96
C LYS A 403 -17.61 -25.28 -9.67
N LEU A 404 -17.91 -24.45 -10.67
CA LEU A 404 -18.10 -23.00 -10.50
C LEU A 404 -19.43 -22.74 -9.77
N ALA A 405 -19.34 -22.02 -8.66
CA ALA A 405 -20.51 -21.43 -7.99
C ALA A 405 -20.60 -19.95 -8.41
N ASP A 406 -21.35 -19.68 -9.47
CA ASP A 406 -21.48 -18.35 -10.09
C ASP A 406 -22.24 -17.35 -9.20
N CYS A 407 -22.09 -16.06 -9.45
CA CYS A 407 -22.82 -14.97 -8.80
C CYS A 407 -24.02 -14.52 -9.66
N SER A 408 -24.98 -13.78 -9.04
CA SER A 408 -26.19 -13.32 -9.72
C SER A 408 -26.03 -11.98 -10.42
N ALA A 409 -25.12 -11.11 -9.96
CA ALA A 409 -24.86 -9.83 -10.58
C ALA A 409 -24.26 -10.00 -11.99
N GLN A 410 -24.59 -9.04 -12.86
CA GLN A 410 -24.15 -9.03 -14.25
C GLN A 410 -23.21 -7.87 -14.57
N ASP A 411 -23.05 -6.96 -13.62
CA ASP A 411 -22.15 -5.83 -13.73
C ASP A 411 -20.70 -6.30 -13.49
N ILE A 412 -19.90 -6.28 -14.54
CA ILE A 412 -18.50 -6.74 -14.50
C ILE A 412 -17.69 -5.98 -13.45
N ASN A 413 -17.96 -4.69 -13.22
CA ASN A 413 -17.20 -3.88 -12.27
C ASN A 413 -17.47 -4.28 -10.81
N ARG A 414 -18.58 -4.98 -10.55
CA ARG A 414 -18.95 -5.50 -9.22
C ARG A 414 -18.58 -6.96 -9.02
N THR A 415 -18.50 -7.73 -10.11
CA THR A 415 -18.37 -9.18 -10.02
C THR A 415 -16.93 -9.60 -9.74
N GLU A 416 -16.77 -10.60 -8.89
CA GLU A 416 -15.49 -11.13 -8.44
C GLU A 416 -15.49 -12.66 -8.57
N LEU A 417 -14.40 -13.21 -9.12
CA LEU A 417 -14.18 -14.65 -9.14
C LEU A 417 -13.05 -14.99 -8.17
N PHE A 418 -13.34 -15.82 -7.17
CA PHE A 418 -12.32 -16.38 -6.30
C PHE A 418 -11.90 -17.76 -6.81
N LEU A 419 -10.63 -17.87 -7.18
CA LEU A 419 -9.96 -19.14 -7.46
C LEU A 419 -9.42 -19.66 -6.12
N VAL A 420 -10.04 -20.72 -5.60
CA VAL A 420 -9.80 -21.20 -4.22
C VAL A 420 -9.09 -22.52 -4.24
N GLU A 421 -8.03 -22.66 -3.46
CA GLU A 421 -7.28 -23.90 -3.31
C GLU A 421 -8.13 -24.98 -2.63
N GLY A 422 -8.35 -26.09 -3.32
CA GLY A 422 -8.99 -27.30 -2.81
C GLY A 422 -10.51 -27.22 -2.64
N ASP A 423 -11.13 -28.38 -2.62
CA ASP A 423 -12.59 -28.51 -2.48
C ASP A 423 -13.09 -28.16 -1.06
N SER A 424 -12.27 -28.39 -0.02
CA SER A 424 -12.62 -28.09 1.37
C SER A 424 -12.74 -26.59 1.62
N ALA A 425 -11.68 -25.82 1.28
CA ALA A 425 -11.69 -24.36 1.38
C ALA A 425 -12.71 -23.75 0.41
N GLY A 426 -12.88 -24.34 -0.80
CA GLY A 426 -13.92 -23.99 -1.74
C GLY A 426 -15.34 -24.15 -1.17
N GLY A 427 -15.58 -25.15 -0.33
CA GLY A 427 -16.83 -25.35 0.40
C GLY A 427 -17.12 -24.24 1.42
N SER A 428 -16.12 -23.89 2.23
CA SER A 428 -16.20 -22.78 3.18
C SER A 428 -16.39 -21.44 2.46
N ALA A 429 -15.66 -21.20 1.38
CA ALA A 429 -15.77 -19.97 0.58
C ALA A 429 -17.15 -19.84 -0.10
N LYS A 430 -17.73 -20.94 -0.60
CA LYS A 430 -19.11 -20.95 -1.14
C LYS A 430 -20.16 -20.55 -0.11
N GLN A 431 -19.95 -20.87 1.17
CA GLN A 431 -20.84 -20.46 2.27
C GLN A 431 -20.56 -19.02 2.72
N ALA A 432 -19.29 -18.60 2.69
CA ALA A 432 -18.84 -17.28 3.14
C ALA A 432 -19.19 -16.15 2.15
N ARG A 433 -19.29 -16.45 0.86
CA ARG A 433 -19.42 -15.47 -0.22
C ARG A 433 -20.69 -14.63 -0.16
N GLU A 434 -20.63 -13.45 -0.70
CA GLU A 434 -21.81 -12.67 -1.10
C GLU A 434 -22.30 -13.16 -2.49
N ARG A 435 -23.43 -13.85 -2.48
CA ARG A 435 -23.95 -14.52 -3.70
C ARG A 435 -24.31 -13.59 -4.83
N ASP A 436 -24.53 -12.33 -4.49
CA ASP A 436 -24.90 -11.31 -5.48
C ASP A 436 -23.74 -11.07 -6.46
N PHE A 437 -22.52 -10.87 -5.97
CA PHE A 437 -21.40 -10.46 -6.82
C PHE A 437 -20.14 -11.34 -6.73
N GLN A 438 -20.06 -12.29 -5.80
CA GLN A 438 -18.90 -13.17 -5.64
C GLN A 438 -19.16 -14.57 -6.19
N ALA A 439 -18.34 -15.01 -7.13
CA ALA A 439 -18.30 -16.36 -7.66
C ALA A 439 -17.10 -17.12 -7.06
N ILE A 440 -17.26 -18.43 -6.85
CA ILE A 440 -16.24 -19.32 -6.31
C ILE A 440 -15.95 -20.45 -7.28
N MET A 441 -14.68 -20.67 -7.58
CA MET A 441 -14.21 -21.80 -8.34
C MET A 441 -13.08 -22.52 -7.58
N PRO A 442 -13.35 -23.69 -6.98
CA PRO A 442 -12.30 -24.47 -6.34
C PRO A 442 -11.37 -25.08 -7.41
N LEU A 443 -10.08 -25.08 -7.12
CA LEU A 443 -9.04 -25.72 -7.91
C LEU A 443 -8.63 -27.04 -7.28
N ARG A 444 -8.48 -28.10 -8.07
CA ARG A 444 -8.10 -29.42 -7.57
C ARG A 444 -6.58 -29.60 -7.61
N GLY A 445 -5.93 -29.24 -6.50
CA GLY A 445 -4.47 -29.37 -6.36
C GLY A 445 -3.69 -28.35 -7.16
N LYS A 446 -2.39 -28.62 -7.35
CA LYS A 446 -1.49 -27.73 -8.09
C LYS A 446 -1.83 -27.74 -9.59
N ILE A 447 -2.03 -26.56 -10.15
CA ILE A 447 -2.24 -26.42 -11.59
C ILE A 447 -0.93 -26.75 -12.36
N LEU A 448 -1.08 -27.00 -13.65
CA LEU A 448 0.07 -27.18 -14.53
C LEU A 448 1.01 -25.96 -14.46
N ASN A 449 2.32 -26.21 -14.33
CA ASN A 449 3.31 -25.15 -14.53
C ASN A 449 3.33 -24.75 -16.01
N THR A 450 2.74 -23.63 -16.32
CA THR A 450 2.55 -23.14 -17.70
C THR A 450 3.75 -22.32 -18.20
N TRP A 451 4.78 -22.13 -17.39
CA TRP A 451 5.89 -21.23 -17.75
C TRP A 451 6.62 -21.65 -19.02
N GLU A 452 6.86 -22.95 -19.20
CA GLU A 452 7.51 -23.50 -20.40
C GLU A 452 6.51 -24.11 -21.42
N VAL A 453 5.20 -23.84 -21.26
CA VAL A 453 4.15 -24.39 -22.13
C VAL A 453 3.66 -23.31 -23.09
N GLU A 454 3.49 -23.68 -24.36
CA GLU A 454 2.91 -22.82 -25.38
C GLU A 454 1.40 -22.63 -25.15
N SER A 455 0.86 -21.45 -25.48
CA SER A 455 -0.54 -21.11 -25.22
C SER A 455 -1.54 -22.06 -25.89
N SER A 456 -1.18 -22.59 -27.05
CA SER A 456 -1.99 -23.64 -27.75
C SER A 456 -2.11 -24.94 -26.95
N GLN A 457 -1.14 -25.27 -26.11
CA GLN A 457 -1.09 -26.50 -25.31
C GLN A 457 -1.61 -26.29 -23.87
N VAL A 458 -1.66 -25.06 -23.41
CA VAL A 458 -2.12 -24.72 -22.05
C VAL A 458 -3.58 -25.13 -21.82
N MET A 459 -4.41 -24.99 -22.85
CA MET A 459 -5.83 -25.37 -22.82
C MET A 459 -6.09 -26.91 -22.76
N ALA A 460 -5.06 -27.74 -22.94
CA ALA A 460 -5.17 -29.18 -22.72
C ALA A 460 -5.30 -29.53 -21.21
N SER A 461 -4.92 -28.65 -20.33
CA SER A 461 -5.16 -28.79 -18.89
C SER A 461 -6.61 -28.44 -18.54
N GLN A 462 -7.35 -29.40 -17.98
CA GLN A 462 -8.74 -29.20 -17.59
C GLN A 462 -8.95 -28.04 -16.65
N GLU A 463 -8.02 -27.85 -15.67
CA GLU A 463 -8.11 -26.74 -14.70
C GLU A 463 -7.98 -25.37 -15.37
N ILE A 464 -7.07 -25.26 -16.34
CA ILE A 464 -6.83 -24.00 -17.07
C ILE A 464 -7.98 -23.74 -18.05
N HIS A 465 -8.44 -24.78 -18.73
CA HIS A 465 -9.63 -24.70 -19.58
C HIS A 465 -10.85 -24.22 -18.79
N ASP A 466 -11.07 -24.76 -17.59
CA ASP A 466 -12.15 -24.34 -16.70
C ASP A 466 -12.01 -22.87 -16.27
N ILE A 467 -10.76 -22.41 -15.99
CA ILE A 467 -10.49 -21.00 -15.68
C ILE A 467 -10.84 -20.10 -16.86
N ALA A 468 -10.36 -20.43 -18.07
CA ALA A 468 -10.62 -19.66 -19.28
C ALA A 468 -12.13 -19.58 -19.60
N VAL A 469 -12.84 -20.70 -19.51
CA VAL A 469 -14.31 -20.75 -19.69
C VAL A 469 -15.05 -19.96 -18.62
N ALA A 470 -14.63 -20.05 -17.36
CA ALA A 470 -15.22 -19.26 -16.27
C ALA A 470 -15.01 -17.75 -16.48
N LEU A 471 -13.82 -17.34 -16.90
CA LEU A 471 -13.49 -15.96 -17.22
C LEU A 471 -14.18 -15.44 -18.48
N GLY A 472 -14.45 -16.32 -19.44
CA GLY A 472 -14.95 -15.96 -20.77
C GLY A 472 -13.87 -15.37 -21.70
N ILE A 473 -12.58 -15.62 -21.38
CA ILE A 473 -11.42 -15.10 -22.12
C ILE A 473 -10.50 -16.25 -22.47
N GLU A 474 -10.04 -16.27 -23.72
CA GLU A 474 -9.04 -17.23 -24.19
C GLU A 474 -7.61 -16.76 -23.85
N PRO A 475 -6.65 -17.67 -23.63
CA PRO A 475 -5.25 -17.32 -23.50
C PRO A 475 -4.77 -16.46 -24.66
N ASP A 476 -3.86 -15.50 -24.36
CA ASP A 476 -3.27 -14.51 -25.29
C ASP A 476 -4.28 -13.57 -25.97
N SER A 477 -5.50 -13.49 -25.48
CA SER A 477 -6.48 -12.52 -25.96
C SER A 477 -6.28 -11.15 -25.32
N ASP A 478 -6.17 -10.12 -26.14
CA ASP A 478 -6.17 -8.71 -25.70
C ASP A 478 -7.60 -8.16 -25.58
N ASP A 479 -8.59 -8.85 -26.16
CA ASP A 479 -10.00 -8.46 -26.10
C ASP A 479 -10.67 -8.97 -24.81
N LEU A 480 -11.04 -8.05 -23.94
CA LEU A 480 -11.72 -8.33 -22.68
C LEU A 480 -13.24 -8.09 -22.74
N GLN A 481 -13.84 -7.91 -23.93
CA GLN A 481 -15.29 -7.65 -24.04
C GLN A 481 -16.16 -8.80 -23.52
N SER A 482 -15.61 -10.03 -23.54
CA SER A 482 -16.29 -11.22 -23.02
C SER A 482 -15.98 -11.55 -21.56
N LEU A 483 -15.15 -10.72 -20.89
CA LEU A 483 -14.79 -10.93 -19.49
C LEU A 483 -16.03 -10.96 -18.61
N ARG A 484 -16.09 -11.95 -17.70
CA ARG A 484 -17.27 -12.18 -16.85
C ARG A 484 -17.15 -11.61 -15.46
N TYR A 485 -15.93 -11.38 -14.98
CA TYR A 485 -15.66 -10.88 -13.62
C TYR A 485 -14.63 -9.75 -13.66
N GLY A 486 -14.97 -8.63 -13.03
CA GLY A 486 -14.09 -7.47 -12.97
C GLY A 486 -12.88 -7.66 -12.06
N LYS A 487 -12.97 -8.63 -11.11
CA LYS A 487 -11.84 -9.03 -10.28
C LYS A 487 -11.68 -10.53 -10.25
N VAL A 488 -10.45 -10.99 -10.38
CA VAL A 488 -10.05 -12.39 -10.22
C VAL A 488 -9.15 -12.46 -8.99
N CYS A 489 -9.63 -13.10 -7.93
CA CYS A 489 -8.95 -13.17 -6.65
C CYS A 489 -8.39 -14.58 -6.44
N ILE A 490 -7.08 -14.70 -6.31
CA ILE A 490 -6.39 -15.95 -6.00
C ILE A 490 -6.44 -16.13 -4.47
N LEU A 491 -7.00 -17.22 -4.00
CA LEU A 491 -7.15 -17.54 -2.59
C LEU A 491 -6.54 -18.92 -2.32
N ALA A 492 -5.33 -18.91 -1.78
CA ALA A 492 -4.55 -20.09 -1.42
C ALA A 492 -4.27 -20.12 0.08
N ASP A 493 -3.91 -21.28 0.61
CA ASP A 493 -3.47 -21.46 1.98
C ASP A 493 -2.19 -20.64 2.25
N ALA A 494 -2.01 -20.19 3.48
CA ALA A 494 -0.84 -19.40 3.86
C ALA A 494 0.37 -20.27 4.24
N ASP A 495 0.51 -21.44 3.62
CA ASP A 495 1.62 -22.36 3.78
C ASP A 495 2.50 -22.44 2.51
N SER A 496 3.54 -23.26 2.53
CA SER A 496 4.47 -23.41 1.40
C SER A 496 3.80 -23.98 0.14
N ASP A 497 2.81 -24.83 0.30
CA ASP A 497 2.08 -25.43 -0.83
C ASP A 497 1.10 -24.41 -1.44
N GLY A 498 0.39 -23.66 -0.62
CA GLY A 498 -0.50 -22.58 -1.08
C GLY A 498 0.26 -21.44 -1.76
N ASN A 499 1.41 -21.05 -1.23
CA ASN A 499 2.30 -20.08 -1.87
C ASN A 499 2.78 -20.57 -3.25
N HIS A 500 3.07 -21.88 -3.39
CA HIS A 500 3.42 -22.47 -4.69
C HIS A 500 2.24 -22.43 -5.65
N ILE A 501 1.03 -22.78 -5.20
CA ILE A 501 -0.19 -22.72 -6.03
C ILE A 501 -0.47 -21.28 -6.47
N ALA A 502 -0.39 -20.31 -5.56
CA ALA A 502 -0.55 -18.90 -5.87
C ALA A 502 0.47 -18.44 -6.94
N THR A 503 1.74 -18.85 -6.80
CA THR A 503 2.80 -18.54 -7.78
C THR A 503 2.50 -19.12 -9.15
N LEU A 504 2.03 -20.36 -9.22
CA LEU A 504 1.67 -20.99 -10.50
C LEU A 504 0.48 -20.28 -11.17
N ILE A 505 -0.50 -19.85 -10.39
CA ILE A 505 -1.66 -19.11 -10.91
C ILE A 505 -1.23 -17.70 -11.35
N CYS A 506 -0.39 -17.00 -10.59
CA CYS A 506 0.18 -15.72 -11.00
C CYS A 506 0.97 -15.84 -12.30
N ALA A 507 1.78 -16.90 -12.44
CA ALA A 507 2.52 -17.16 -13.68
C ALA A 507 1.60 -17.45 -14.88
N LEU A 508 0.51 -18.19 -14.66
CA LEU A 508 -0.52 -18.42 -15.67
C LEU A 508 -1.10 -17.08 -16.16
N PHE A 509 -1.51 -16.21 -15.25
CA PHE A 509 -2.07 -14.91 -15.62
C PHE A 509 -1.03 -13.99 -16.27
N TYR A 510 0.16 -13.92 -15.71
CA TYR A 510 1.24 -13.09 -16.24
C TYR A 510 1.61 -13.47 -17.69
N LYS A 511 1.69 -14.77 -17.99
CA LYS A 511 2.15 -15.25 -19.28
C LYS A 511 1.03 -15.36 -20.31
N HIS A 512 -0.14 -15.93 -19.94
CA HIS A 512 -1.19 -16.32 -20.87
C HIS A 512 -2.46 -15.48 -20.82
N PHE A 513 -2.62 -14.63 -19.80
CA PHE A 513 -3.73 -13.68 -19.67
C PHE A 513 -3.23 -12.28 -19.35
N LYS A 514 -2.20 -11.86 -20.09
CA LYS A 514 -1.45 -10.63 -19.88
C LYS A 514 -2.35 -9.39 -19.78
N ALA A 515 -3.34 -9.27 -20.66
CA ALA A 515 -4.29 -8.17 -20.67
C ALA A 515 -5.07 -8.02 -19.35
N LEU A 516 -5.37 -9.13 -18.64
CA LEU A 516 -6.01 -9.08 -17.33
C LEU A 516 -5.11 -8.49 -16.24
N VAL A 517 -3.81 -8.78 -16.32
CA VAL A 517 -2.81 -8.22 -15.39
C VAL A 517 -2.58 -6.75 -15.68
N GLU A 518 -2.35 -6.38 -16.93
CA GLU A 518 -2.10 -4.99 -17.35
C GLU A 518 -3.28 -4.05 -17.06
N LYS A 519 -4.51 -4.54 -17.17
CA LYS A 519 -5.72 -3.78 -16.83
C LYS A 519 -6.15 -3.90 -15.37
N GLY A 520 -5.33 -4.56 -14.53
CA GLY A 520 -5.49 -4.58 -13.09
C GLY A 520 -6.65 -5.45 -12.56
N HIS A 521 -7.02 -6.51 -13.28
CA HIS A 521 -8.11 -7.41 -12.88
C HIS A 521 -7.71 -8.54 -11.94
N VAL A 522 -6.41 -8.80 -11.73
CA VAL A 522 -5.92 -9.96 -10.97
C VAL A 522 -5.42 -9.53 -9.59
N PHE A 523 -5.85 -10.26 -8.57
CA PHE A 523 -5.52 -9.99 -7.17
C PHE A 523 -5.16 -11.27 -6.42
N VAL A 524 -4.29 -11.15 -5.42
CA VAL A 524 -4.01 -12.22 -4.45
C VAL A 524 -4.70 -11.84 -3.13
N ALA A 525 -5.54 -12.73 -2.62
CA ALA A 525 -6.18 -12.54 -1.32
C ALA A 525 -5.24 -12.98 -0.20
N MET A 526 -5.19 -12.19 0.88
CA MET A 526 -4.32 -12.42 2.02
C MET A 526 -5.15 -12.85 3.25
N PRO A 527 -5.37 -14.14 3.46
CA PRO A 527 -6.03 -14.62 4.68
C PRO A 527 -5.14 -14.43 5.90
N PRO A 528 -5.70 -14.18 7.09
CA PRO A 528 -4.90 -14.05 8.30
C PRO A 528 -4.36 -15.41 8.78
N LEU A 529 -3.12 -15.40 9.30
CA LEU A 529 -2.52 -16.57 9.95
C LEU A 529 -2.95 -16.74 11.42
N TYR A 530 -3.32 -15.63 12.07
CA TYR A 530 -3.63 -15.65 13.49
C TYR A 530 -4.98 -15.01 13.79
N ARG A 531 -5.67 -15.62 14.76
CA ARG A 531 -6.80 -15.06 15.46
C ARG A 531 -6.42 -14.83 16.92
N ILE A 532 -6.74 -13.68 17.46
CA ILE A 532 -6.43 -13.26 18.82
C ILE A 532 -7.74 -12.87 19.51
N ASP A 533 -8.16 -13.65 20.48
CA ASP A 533 -9.37 -13.40 21.27
C ASP A 533 -8.99 -12.76 22.60
N VAL A 534 -9.64 -11.65 22.97
CA VAL A 534 -9.48 -10.99 24.27
C VAL A 534 -10.84 -10.56 24.79
N GLY A 535 -11.38 -11.29 25.75
CA GLY A 535 -12.74 -11.07 26.26
C GLY A 535 -13.78 -11.22 25.14
N LYS A 536 -14.43 -10.12 24.75
CA LYS A 536 -15.39 -10.09 23.63
C LYS A 536 -14.82 -9.57 22.31
N ARG A 537 -13.57 -9.15 22.31
CA ARG A 537 -12.89 -8.59 21.11
C ARG A 537 -12.12 -9.68 20.40
N VAL A 538 -12.18 -9.66 19.08
CA VAL A 538 -11.45 -10.55 18.19
C VAL A 538 -10.58 -9.70 17.27
N PHE A 539 -9.32 -10.07 17.14
CA PHE A 539 -8.37 -9.46 16.21
C PHE A 539 -7.83 -10.54 15.29
N TYR A 540 -7.43 -10.13 14.09
CA TYR A 540 -6.81 -11.00 13.12
C TYR A 540 -5.47 -10.42 12.69
N ALA A 541 -4.45 -11.26 12.55
CA ALA A 541 -3.13 -10.87 12.10
C ALA A 541 -2.69 -11.72 10.90
N LEU A 542 -2.05 -11.09 9.90
CA LEU A 542 -1.54 -11.79 8.72
C LEU A 542 -0.31 -12.62 9.04
N ASP A 543 0.56 -12.09 9.89
CA ASP A 543 1.86 -12.65 10.18
C ASP A 543 2.20 -12.53 11.68
N GLU A 544 3.38 -13.03 12.02
CA GLU A 544 3.90 -13.00 13.39
C GLU A 544 4.16 -11.58 13.88
N SER A 545 4.61 -10.68 13.01
CA SER A 545 4.91 -9.28 13.34
C SER A 545 3.63 -8.53 13.72
N GLU A 546 2.57 -8.68 12.90
CA GLU A 546 1.27 -8.08 13.17
C GLU A 546 0.63 -8.68 14.45
N ARG A 547 0.79 -10.00 14.66
CA ARG A 547 0.36 -10.66 15.90
C ARG A 547 1.00 -10.02 17.12
N GLN A 548 2.31 -9.83 17.09
CA GLN A 548 3.06 -9.25 18.21
C GLN A 548 2.66 -7.79 18.46
N SER A 549 2.45 -7.03 17.39
CA SER A 549 1.97 -5.64 17.46
C SER A 549 0.59 -5.56 18.10
N ILE A 550 -0.34 -6.45 17.72
CA ILE A 550 -1.68 -6.52 18.31
C ILE A 550 -1.60 -6.90 19.80
N ILE A 551 -0.76 -7.87 20.18
CA ILE A 551 -0.57 -8.26 21.58
C ILE A 551 0.00 -7.10 22.40
N THR A 552 0.96 -6.37 21.87
CA THR A 552 1.55 -5.20 22.52
C THR A 552 0.51 -4.11 22.73
N ARG A 553 -0.32 -3.83 21.72
CA ARG A 553 -1.44 -2.89 21.81
C ARG A 553 -2.47 -3.31 22.86
N ILE A 554 -2.88 -4.58 22.90
CA ILE A 554 -3.79 -5.11 23.90
C ILE A 554 -3.29 -4.84 25.32
N LYS A 555 -1.98 -5.02 25.54
CA LYS A 555 -1.32 -4.72 26.83
C LYS A 555 -1.30 -3.22 27.13
N ALA A 556 -0.98 -2.40 26.17
CA ALA A 556 -0.92 -0.93 26.30
C ALA A 556 -2.30 -0.32 26.61
N GLU A 557 -3.33 -0.77 25.88
CA GLU A 557 -4.73 -0.35 26.09
C GLU A 557 -5.37 -0.97 27.35
N LYS A 558 -4.65 -1.83 28.08
CA LYS A 558 -5.13 -2.55 29.29
C LYS A 558 -6.48 -3.23 29.07
N ILE A 559 -6.69 -3.82 27.89
CA ILE A 559 -7.91 -4.54 27.56
C ILE A 559 -8.04 -5.74 28.52
N ARG A 560 -9.14 -5.77 29.29
CA ARG A 560 -9.36 -6.83 30.27
C ARG A 560 -9.79 -8.13 29.58
N GLY A 561 -9.13 -9.24 29.91
CA GLY A 561 -9.44 -10.58 29.42
C GLY A 561 -8.18 -11.41 29.25
N GLN A 562 -8.34 -12.72 29.23
CA GLN A 562 -7.27 -13.64 28.86
C GLN A 562 -7.04 -13.52 27.35
N VAL A 563 -5.78 -13.33 26.94
CA VAL A 563 -5.40 -13.32 25.53
C VAL A 563 -5.26 -14.78 25.07
N ASN A 564 -6.08 -15.18 24.12
CA ASN A 564 -5.98 -16.49 23.48
C ASN A 564 -5.60 -16.31 22.01
N VAL A 565 -4.55 -16.99 21.57
CA VAL A 565 -4.03 -16.90 20.20
C VAL A 565 -4.23 -18.25 19.52
N GLN A 566 -4.95 -18.24 18.41
CA GLN A 566 -5.13 -19.40 17.53
C GLN A 566 -4.38 -19.13 16.22
N ARG A 567 -3.57 -20.09 15.77
CA ARG A 567 -2.94 -20.06 14.44
C ARG A 567 -3.78 -20.91 13.48
N PHE A 568 -4.11 -20.37 12.31
CA PHE A 568 -4.69 -21.10 11.20
C PHE A 568 -3.56 -21.75 10.36
N LYS A 569 -3.68 -23.03 10.09
CA LYS A 569 -2.74 -23.76 9.20
C LYS A 569 -3.15 -23.66 7.73
N GLY A 570 -4.43 -23.41 7.49
CA GLY A 570 -4.98 -23.23 6.16
C GLY A 570 -6.43 -22.73 6.19
N LEU A 571 -6.96 -22.40 5.03
CA LEU A 571 -8.33 -21.89 4.83
C LEU A 571 -9.41 -22.88 5.30
N GLY A 572 -9.10 -24.18 5.26
CA GLY A 572 -10.01 -25.24 5.73
C GLY A 572 -10.28 -25.21 7.23
N GLU A 573 -9.42 -24.57 8.03
CA GLU A 573 -9.61 -24.39 9.47
C GLU A 573 -10.45 -23.16 9.82
N MET A 574 -10.69 -22.28 8.86
CA MET A 574 -11.55 -21.11 9.04
C MET A 574 -13.01 -21.48 8.80
N ASN A 575 -13.87 -21.14 9.75
CA ASN A 575 -15.30 -21.27 9.50
C ASN A 575 -15.77 -20.21 8.47
N PRO A 576 -16.93 -20.41 7.82
CA PRO A 576 -17.41 -19.48 6.78
C PRO A 576 -17.54 -18.03 7.23
N LEU A 577 -17.90 -17.77 8.50
CA LEU A 577 -18.03 -16.42 9.03
C LEU A 577 -16.65 -15.74 9.15
N GLN A 578 -15.67 -16.46 9.67
CA GLN A 578 -14.29 -15.96 9.78
C GLN A 578 -13.72 -15.65 8.39
N LEU A 579 -13.88 -16.56 7.44
CA LEU A 579 -13.42 -16.38 6.06
C LEU A 579 -14.11 -15.19 5.38
N ARG A 580 -15.41 -15.01 5.64
CA ARG A 580 -16.15 -13.84 5.17
C ARG A 580 -15.58 -12.54 5.74
N GLU A 581 -15.47 -12.46 7.07
CA GLU A 581 -15.05 -11.22 7.76
C GLU A 581 -13.61 -10.81 7.47
N THR A 582 -12.72 -11.75 7.20
CA THR A 582 -11.28 -11.46 7.06
C THR A 582 -10.84 -11.39 5.62
N THR A 583 -11.42 -12.22 4.72
CA THR A 583 -10.81 -12.47 3.40
C THR A 583 -11.76 -12.16 2.24
N MET A 584 -13.08 -12.24 2.43
CA MET A 584 -14.03 -12.10 1.31
C MET A 584 -14.83 -10.79 1.34
N ASN A 585 -15.14 -10.26 2.52
CA ASN A 585 -15.90 -9.02 2.62
C ASN A 585 -15.07 -7.83 2.09
N PRO A 586 -15.56 -7.06 1.10
CA PRO A 586 -14.85 -5.92 0.51
C PRO A 586 -14.33 -4.89 1.53
N ASP A 587 -15.05 -4.70 2.64
CA ASP A 587 -14.71 -3.67 3.63
C ASP A 587 -13.57 -4.08 4.58
N THR A 588 -13.32 -5.38 4.72
CA THR A 588 -12.39 -5.90 5.76
C THR A 588 -11.28 -6.77 5.20
N ARG A 589 -11.44 -7.28 3.99
CA ARG A 589 -10.47 -8.15 3.33
C ARG A 589 -9.20 -7.41 2.90
N ARG A 590 -8.15 -8.16 2.69
CA ARG A 590 -6.88 -7.69 2.12
C ARG A 590 -6.65 -8.37 0.78
N LEU A 591 -6.56 -7.55 -0.27
CA LEU A 591 -6.22 -7.98 -1.64
C LEU A 591 -4.97 -7.23 -2.09
N VAL A 592 -4.02 -7.97 -2.63
CA VAL A 592 -2.83 -7.42 -3.30
C VAL A 592 -3.05 -7.55 -4.80
N GLN A 593 -3.02 -6.43 -5.52
CA GLN A 593 -3.16 -6.43 -6.97
C GLN A 593 -1.87 -6.96 -7.60
N LEU A 594 -2.01 -7.84 -8.57
CA LEU A 594 -0.88 -8.31 -9.37
C LEU A 594 -0.49 -7.23 -10.37
N THR A 595 0.64 -6.57 -10.13
CA THR A 595 1.20 -5.54 -11.01
C THR A 595 2.55 -5.97 -11.56
N VAL A 596 2.94 -5.40 -12.69
CA VAL A 596 4.25 -5.63 -13.31
C VAL A 596 4.92 -4.29 -13.53
N ASP A 597 5.89 -3.97 -12.68
CA ASP A 597 6.64 -2.71 -12.75
C ASP A 597 7.77 -2.75 -13.79
N ASP A 598 8.38 -3.93 -13.97
CA ASP A 598 9.48 -4.17 -14.90
C ASP A 598 9.29 -5.56 -15.54
N PHE A 599 8.98 -5.56 -16.83
CA PHE A 599 8.71 -6.79 -17.59
C PHE A 599 9.92 -7.70 -17.73
N GLU A 600 11.12 -7.13 -17.95
CA GLU A 600 12.33 -7.93 -18.14
C GLU A 600 12.76 -8.57 -16.83
N ALA A 601 12.78 -7.79 -15.74
CA ALA A 601 13.13 -8.29 -14.40
C ALA A 601 12.11 -9.32 -13.91
N THR A 602 10.81 -9.09 -14.12
CA THR A 602 9.76 -10.05 -13.73
C THR A 602 9.88 -11.35 -14.51
N THR A 603 10.09 -11.27 -15.83
CA THR A 603 10.29 -12.46 -16.68
C THR A 603 11.53 -13.24 -16.24
N ALA A 604 12.65 -12.57 -15.98
CA ALA A 604 13.88 -13.21 -15.52
C ALA A 604 13.70 -13.90 -14.15
N LEU A 605 12.98 -13.30 -13.23
CA LEU A 605 12.67 -13.88 -11.92
C LEU A 605 11.74 -15.09 -12.06
N MET A 606 10.67 -14.98 -12.84
CA MET A 606 9.73 -16.07 -13.07
C MET A 606 10.41 -17.24 -13.81
N ASP A 607 11.31 -16.95 -14.75
CA ASP A 607 12.13 -17.98 -15.41
C ASP A 607 13.05 -18.69 -14.40
N LEU A 608 13.73 -17.94 -13.54
CA LEU A 608 14.52 -18.51 -12.45
C LEU A 608 13.69 -19.42 -11.55
N LEU A 609 12.49 -18.99 -11.16
CA LEU A 609 11.63 -19.71 -10.22
C LEU A 609 10.98 -20.96 -10.84
N LEU A 610 10.53 -20.89 -12.10
CA LEU A 610 9.60 -21.88 -12.70
C LEU A 610 10.19 -22.70 -13.83
N ALA A 611 11.25 -22.24 -14.51
CA ALA A 611 11.85 -23.00 -15.61
C ALA A 611 12.59 -24.25 -15.11
N LYS A 612 12.29 -25.39 -15.67
CA LYS A 612 12.91 -26.69 -15.29
C LYS A 612 14.42 -26.66 -15.44
N LYS A 613 14.93 -26.01 -16.50
CA LYS A 613 16.35 -25.89 -16.82
C LYS A 613 17.15 -25.05 -15.83
N ARG A 614 16.49 -24.20 -15.00
CA ARG A 614 17.13 -23.29 -14.08
C ARG A 614 17.27 -23.84 -12.64
N SER A 615 17.17 -25.16 -12.45
CA SER A 615 17.25 -25.78 -11.11
C SER A 615 18.60 -25.53 -10.40
N ALA A 616 19.71 -25.54 -11.15
CA ALA A 616 21.03 -25.22 -10.61
C ALA A 616 21.13 -23.74 -10.16
N ASP A 617 20.60 -22.84 -10.97
CA ASP A 617 20.59 -21.39 -10.67
C ASP A 617 19.71 -21.07 -9.46
N ARG A 618 18.55 -21.76 -9.31
CA ARG A 618 17.71 -21.66 -8.11
C ARG A 618 18.45 -22.10 -6.86
N LYS A 619 19.24 -23.17 -6.95
CA LYS A 619 20.05 -23.63 -5.82
C LYS A 619 21.05 -22.56 -5.39
N ILE A 620 21.78 -21.98 -6.33
CA ILE A 620 22.74 -20.88 -6.08
C ILE A 620 22.02 -19.67 -5.48
N TRP A 621 20.86 -19.32 -6.03
CA TRP A 621 20.05 -18.21 -5.54
C TRP A 621 19.56 -18.45 -4.10
N LEU A 622 19.10 -19.66 -3.78
CA LEU A 622 18.70 -20.04 -2.42
C LEU A 622 19.88 -20.05 -1.46
N GLU A 623 21.07 -20.53 -1.88
CA GLU A 623 22.28 -20.51 -1.08
C GLU A 623 22.78 -19.08 -0.79
N SER A 624 22.54 -18.14 -1.71
CA SER A 624 22.96 -16.74 -1.56
C SER A 624 21.96 -15.85 -0.82
N LYS A 625 20.65 -16.20 -0.84
CA LYS A 625 19.57 -15.38 -0.27
C LYS A 625 18.65 -16.13 0.71
N GLY A 626 18.92 -17.39 0.98
CA GLY A 626 18.06 -18.23 1.82
C GLY A 626 17.99 -17.79 3.28
N ASP A 627 18.99 -17.08 3.78
CA ASP A 627 19.02 -16.45 5.09
C ASP A 627 18.09 -15.24 5.22
N MET A 628 17.63 -14.68 4.07
CA MET A 628 16.65 -13.59 4.02
C MET A 628 15.19 -14.08 4.01
N ALA A 629 14.98 -15.41 3.89
CA ALA A 629 13.65 -15.97 3.87
C ALA A 629 12.99 -15.89 5.25
N GLU A 630 11.76 -15.38 5.31
CA GLU A 630 10.93 -15.56 6.49
C GLU A 630 10.51 -17.03 6.57
N VAL A 631 10.89 -17.69 7.67
CA VAL A 631 10.41 -19.05 7.95
C VAL A 631 9.00 -18.90 8.51
N VAL A 632 8.02 -19.22 7.68
CA VAL A 632 6.59 -19.19 8.05
C VAL A 632 6.25 -20.34 8.99
#